data_f9ca14c98aae4674b2b3b6ee1c42fcf8
#
_entry.id   f9ca14c98aae4674b2b3b6ee1c42fcf8
#
_cell.length_a   1.000
_cell.length_b   1.000
_cell.length_c   1.000
_cell.angle_alpha   90.00
_cell.angle_beta   90.00
_cell.angle_gamma   90.00
#
_symmetry.space_group_name_H-M   'P 1'
#
loop_
_entity.id
_entity.type
_entity.pdbx_description
1 polymer ?
#
loop_
_entity_poly.entity_id
_entity_poly.type
_entity_poly.pdbx_seq_one_letter_code
_entity_poly.pdbx_strand_id
1 'polypeptide(L)'
;MRRDLSYIHKDAKIGKDVVIDPFASISADVVIGDGTWIGSNVVIMDGARIGENCKIYPGAVISAVSQDLKYKGEYTTTEIGNNTTIREFVTVHKGTTDRHKTIVGSNCLLMAYVHVAHDCIIGNNVIIANSTQLAGHITIDDWVIIEGMVGTQQFVHIGAHSFVAGGSLVRKNVPPFVKAAREPLSYVGVNTVGLRRRGYSDQQIMNIEDAYRVIYVQNSNISTAIKVAELELPQTDEKQ
;
A
#
# COMPACT_ATOMS: atom_id res chain seq x y z
N MET A 1 -3.39 22.01 -24.63
CA MET A 1 -2.59 21.49 -23.49
C MET A 1 -1.15 21.91 -23.75
N ARG A 2 -0.49 22.59 -22.80
CA ARG A 2 0.88 23.10 -22.99
C ARG A 2 1.91 22.06 -22.58
N ARG A 3 2.15 21.05 -23.43
CA ARG A 3 3.25 20.07 -23.24
C ARG A 3 4.63 20.70 -23.37
N ASP A 4 4.71 21.91 -23.93
CA ASP A 4 5.93 22.71 -24.12
C ASP A 4 6.61 23.13 -22.79
N LEU A 5 5.91 23.06 -21.67
CA LEU A 5 6.46 23.37 -20.35
C LEU A 5 6.82 22.14 -19.50
N SER A 6 6.69 20.92 -20.05
CA SER A 6 7.03 19.68 -19.34
C SER A 6 8.21 19.01 -20.03
N TYR A 7 9.07 18.37 -19.26
CA TYR A 7 10.13 17.54 -19.80
C TYR A 7 9.65 16.09 -19.93
N ILE A 8 9.56 15.59 -21.14
CA ILE A 8 9.22 14.20 -21.42
C ILE A 8 10.33 13.63 -22.31
N HIS A 9 11.05 12.62 -21.77
CA HIS A 9 12.11 11.99 -22.55
C HIS A 9 11.52 11.26 -23.76
N LYS A 10 12.17 11.33 -24.90
CA LYS A 10 11.69 10.77 -26.19
C LYS A 10 11.41 9.26 -26.16
N ASP A 11 12.12 8.52 -25.31
CA ASP A 11 12.01 7.07 -25.17
C ASP A 11 10.94 6.65 -24.16
N ALA A 12 10.34 7.58 -23.42
CA ALA A 12 9.22 7.32 -22.53
C ALA A 12 8.00 6.82 -23.31
N LYS A 13 7.39 5.74 -22.83
CA LYS A 13 6.19 5.15 -23.46
C LYS A 13 4.94 5.72 -22.79
N ILE A 14 4.26 6.61 -23.50
CA ILE A 14 3.07 7.30 -23.02
C ILE A 14 1.84 6.75 -23.74
N GLY A 15 0.87 6.27 -22.99
CA GLY A 15 -0.39 5.73 -23.50
C GLY A 15 -1.30 6.76 -24.14
N LYS A 16 -2.48 6.31 -24.58
CA LYS A 16 -3.51 7.16 -25.19
C LYS A 16 -4.19 8.01 -24.10
N ASP A 17 -4.63 9.20 -24.49
CA ASP A 17 -5.41 10.10 -23.62
C ASP A 17 -4.73 10.45 -22.29
N VAL A 18 -3.40 10.26 -22.19
CA VAL A 18 -2.62 10.68 -21.04
C VAL A 18 -2.53 12.21 -21.02
N VAL A 19 -2.89 12.79 -19.89
CA VAL A 19 -2.81 14.21 -19.62
C VAL A 19 -1.60 14.50 -18.76
N ILE A 20 -0.71 15.39 -19.20
CA ILE A 20 0.50 15.79 -18.47
C ILE A 20 0.46 17.30 -18.29
N ASP A 21 0.39 17.75 -17.04
CA ASP A 21 0.36 19.16 -16.69
C ASP A 21 1.75 19.80 -16.76
N PRO A 22 1.85 21.14 -16.83
CA PRO A 22 3.11 21.86 -16.90
C PRO A 22 4.09 21.51 -15.76
N PHE A 23 5.38 21.57 -16.07
CA PHE A 23 6.49 21.33 -15.14
C PHE A 23 6.64 19.90 -14.62
N ALA A 24 5.90 18.94 -15.19
CA ALA A 24 6.19 17.53 -14.94
C ALA A 24 7.50 17.11 -15.62
N SER A 25 8.24 16.18 -15.00
CA SER A 25 9.49 15.62 -15.53
C SER A 25 9.38 14.09 -15.62
N ILE A 26 9.56 13.54 -16.83
CA ILE A 26 9.42 12.11 -17.12
C ILE A 26 10.71 11.59 -17.77
N SER A 27 11.36 10.62 -17.11
CA SER A 27 12.61 9.99 -17.55
C SER A 27 12.42 9.01 -18.70
N ALA A 28 13.52 8.44 -19.21
CA ALA A 28 13.57 7.61 -20.41
C ALA A 28 12.86 6.25 -20.24
N ASP A 29 13.19 5.53 -19.18
CA ASP A 29 12.64 4.19 -18.91
C ASP A 29 11.33 4.27 -18.08
N VAL A 30 10.32 4.92 -18.66
CA VAL A 30 9.01 5.11 -18.06
C VAL A 30 7.93 4.59 -18.99
N VAL A 31 6.93 3.89 -18.40
CA VAL A 31 5.71 3.47 -19.08
C VAL A 31 4.51 4.02 -18.32
N ILE A 32 3.59 4.70 -19.01
CA ILE A 32 2.36 5.26 -18.45
C ILE A 32 1.18 4.73 -19.27
N GLY A 33 0.23 4.08 -18.62
CA GLY A 33 -0.98 3.53 -19.21
C GLY A 33 -2.00 4.59 -19.63
N ASP A 34 -2.97 4.17 -20.42
CA ASP A 34 -3.99 5.01 -21.04
C ASP A 34 -4.81 5.77 -19.99
N GLY A 35 -5.25 6.98 -20.33
CA GLY A 35 -6.15 7.80 -19.51
C GLY A 35 -5.57 8.34 -18.20
N THR A 36 -4.28 8.12 -17.92
CA THR A 36 -3.61 8.57 -16.69
C THR A 36 -3.37 10.09 -16.72
N TRP A 37 -3.60 10.74 -15.58
CA TRP A 37 -3.31 12.16 -15.38
C TRP A 37 -2.09 12.36 -14.49
N ILE A 38 -1.16 13.18 -14.97
CA ILE A 38 0.07 13.57 -14.29
C ILE A 38 0.01 15.06 -13.99
N GLY A 39 -0.08 15.41 -12.72
CA GLY A 39 -0.17 16.80 -12.25
C GLY A 39 1.13 17.57 -12.38
N SER A 40 1.06 18.86 -12.16
CA SER A 40 2.21 19.77 -12.25
C SER A 40 3.30 19.42 -11.25
N ASN A 41 4.58 19.61 -11.63
CA ASN A 41 5.75 19.32 -10.80
C ASN A 41 5.87 17.86 -10.33
N VAL A 42 5.19 16.93 -10.97
CA VAL A 42 5.41 15.49 -10.74
C VAL A 42 6.72 15.07 -11.38
N VAL A 43 7.49 14.26 -10.67
CA VAL A 43 8.73 13.66 -11.18
C VAL A 43 8.55 12.15 -11.29
N ILE A 44 8.71 11.62 -12.51
CA ILE A 44 8.65 10.19 -12.79
C ILE A 44 10.02 9.75 -13.30
N MET A 45 10.71 8.94 -12.50
CA MET A 45 12.08 8.51 -12.76
C MET A 45 12.12 7.14 -13.44
N ASP A 46 13.31 6.76 -13.91
CA ASP A 46 13.52 5.50 -14.63
C ASP A 46 13.07 4.28 -13.79
N GLY A 47 12.47 3.31 -14.48
CA GLY A 47 11.93 2.11 -13.89
C GLY A 47 10.45 2.21 -13.50
N ALA A 48 9.80 3.35 -13.70
CA ALA A 48 8.37 3.49 -13.41
C ALA A 48 7.48 2.77 -14.45
N ARG A 49 6.53 1.99 -13.95
CA ARG A 49 5.50 1.29 -14.72
C ARG A 49 4.14 1.65 -14.12
N ILE A 50 3.45 2.62 -14.71
CA ILE A 50 2.19 3.18 -14.20
C ILE A 50 1.06 2.64 -15.06
N GLY A 51 0.03 2.12 -14.41
CA GLY A 51 -1.15 1.56 -15.06
C GLY A 51 -2.07 2.62 -15.68
N GLU A 52 -3.27 2.18 -16.05
CA GLU A 52 -4.29 2.99 -16.70
C GLU A 52 -5.12 3.77 -15.68
N ASN A 53 -5.66 4.92 -16.13
CA ASN A 53 -6.60 5.75 -15.38
C ASN A 53 -6.10 6.17 -13.99
N CYS A 54 -4.78 6.23 -13.79
CA CYS A 54 -4.17 6.70 -12.56
C CYS A 54 -4.25 8.23 -12.44
N LYS A 55 -4.19 8.73 -11.21
CA LYS A 55 -4.11 10.16 -10.92
C LYS A 55 -2.92 10.44 -10.04
N ILE A 56 -1.92 11.15 -10.55
CA ILE A 56 -0.70 11.49 -9.81
C ILE A 56 -0.67 12.98 -9.59
N TYR A 57 -0.81 13.40 -8.36
CA TYR A 57 -0.99 14.78 -7.95
C TYR A 57 0.33 15.55 -7.82
N PRO A 58 0.27 16.89 -7.80
CA PRO A 58 1.46 17.73 -7.84
C PRO A 58 2.51 17.41 -6.78
N GLY A 59 3.77 17.46 -7.20
CA GLY A 59 4.92 17.26 -6.31
C GLY A 59 5.20 15.81 -5.93
N ALA A 60 4.44 14.85 -6.42
CA ALA A 60 4.74 13.43 -6.20
C ALA A 60 6.02 13.02 -6.96
N VAL A 61 6.80 12.10 -6.37
CA VAL A 61 8.01 11.54 -6.96
C VAL A 61 7.89 10.02 -7.04
N ILE A 62 7.90 9.51 -8.27
CA ILE A 62 7.69 8.08 -8.55
C ILE A 62 8.97 7.45 -9.07
N SER A 63 9.31 6.28 -8.54
CA SER A 63 10.49 5.49 -8.91
C SER A 63 11.82 6.18 -8.55
N ALA A 64 11.83 6.95 -7.45
CA ALA A 64 13.07 7.49 -6.92
C ALA A 64 14.03 6.35 -6.53
N VAL A 65 15.31 6.66 -6.57
CA VAL A 65 16.38 5.74 -6.16
C VAL A 65 16.16 5.32 -4.72
N SER A 66 16.35 4.01 -4.43
CA SER A 66 16.27 3.48 -3.07
C SER A 66 17.16 4.25 -2.10
N GLN A 67 16.67 4.50 -0.89
CA GLN A 67 17.46 5.07 0.21
C GLN A 67 18.22 4.00 1.02
N ASP A 68 18.12 2.72 0.64
CA ASP A 68 18.92 1.66 1.26
C ASP A 68 20.41 1.89 0.94
N LEU A 69 21.25 1.93 1.97
CA LEU A 69 22.69 2.09 1.83
C LEU A 69 23.38 0.96 1.05
N LYS A 70 22.70 -0.17 0.88
CA LYS A 70 23.18 -1.30 0.07
C LYS A 70 22.90 -1.15 -1.42
N TYR A 71 22.00 -0.23 -1.81
CA TYR A 71 21.68 0.01 -3.22
C TYR A 71 22.92 0.50 -3.98
N LYS A 72 23.25 -0.16 -5.10
CA LYS A 72 24.46 0.12 -5.91
C LYS A 72 24.16 0.58 -7.33
N GLY A 73 22.91 0.94 -7.62
CA GLY A 73 22.50 1.36 -8.96
C GLY A 73 21.96 0.22 -9.83
N GLU A 74 21.59 -0.91 -9.25
CA GLU A 74 20.98 -2.02 -9.94
C GLU A 74 19.68 -1.62 -10.64
N TYR A 75 19.37 -2.32 -11.74
CA TYR A 75 18.10 -2.12 -12.45
C TYR A 75 16.93 -2.69 -11.67
N THR A 76 16.05 -1.80 -11.23
CA THR A 76 14.86 -2.14 -10.46
C THR A 76 13.68 -1.23 -10.85
N THR A 77 12.46 -1.62 -10.52
CA THR A 77 11.24 -0.94 -10.97
C THR A 77 10.35 -0.48 -9.83
N THR A 78 9.43 0.41 -10.18
CA THR A 78 8.23 0.75 -9.42
C THR A 78 7.01 0.47 -10.28
N GLU A 79 6.13 -0.39 -9.82
CA GLU A 79 4.92 -0.77 -10.54
C GLU A 79 3.68 -0.21 -9.81
N ILE A 80 2.83 0.53 -10.52
CA ILE A 80 1.59 1.11 -9.99
C ILE A 80 0.42 0.57 -10.82
N GLY A 81 -0.52 -0.10 -10.17
CA GLY A 81 -1.70 -0.68 -10.79
C GLY A 81 -2.71 0.38 -11.24
N ASN A 82 -3.74 -0.08 -11.95
CA ASN A 82 -4.75 0.75 -12.57
C ASN A 82 -5.64 1.49 -11.56
N ASN A 83 -6.21 2.62 -11.96
CA ASN A 83 -7.15 3.43 -11.17
C ASN A 83 -6.60 3.89 -9.80
N THR A 84 -5.30 3.88 -9.60
CA THR A 84 -4.65 4.29 -8.35
C THR A 84 -4.46 5.79 -8.31
N THR A 85 -4.80 6.38 -7.16
CA THR A 85 -4.63 7.81 -6.89
C THR A 85 -3.46 8.03 -5.95
N ILE A 86 -2.48 8.82 -6.40
CA ILE A 86 -1.30 9.22 -5.64
C ILE A 86 -1.38 10.72 -5.42
N ARG A 87 -1.57 11.13 -4.16
CA ARG A 87 -1.76 12.52 -3.79
C ARG A 87 -0.44 13.29 -3.70
N GLU A 88 -0.57 14.55 -3.30
CA GLU A 88 0.50 15.54 -3.33
C GLU A 88 1.71 15.08 -2.49
N PHE A 89 2.90 15.26 -3.04
CA PHE A 89 4.18 15.01 -2.37
C PHE A 89 4.39 13.57 -1.87
N VAL A 90 3.64 12.62 -2.40
CA VAL A 90 3.91 11.21 -2.16
C VAL A 90 5.25 10.83 -2.80
N THR A 91 6.03 10.00 -2.13
CA THR A 91 7.25 9.43 -2.68
C THR A 91 7.16 7.91 -2.73
N VAL A 92 7.45 7.32 -3.90
CA VAL A 92 7.51 5.86 -4.08
C VAL A 92 8.88 5.53 -4.64
N HIS A 93 9.68 4.78 -3.89
CA HIS A 93 11.01 4.38 -4.29
C HIS A 93 10.99 3.05 -5.04
N LYS A 94 11.91 2.88 -6.00
CA LYS A 94 12.09 1.60 -6.69
C LYS A 94 12.69 0.54 -5.76
N GLY A 95 12.59 -0.72 -6.14
CA GLY A 95 13.14 -1.85 -5.39
C GLY A 95 14.67 -1.88 -5.32
N THR A 96 15.19 -2.87 -4.63
CA THR A 96 16.60 -3.24 -4.56
C THR A 96 16.80 -4.64 -5.16
N THR A 97 18.00 -5.22 -4.99
CA THR A 97 18.28 -6.61 -5.43
C THR A 97 17.43 -7.66 -4.73
N ASP A 98 16.73 -7.33 -3.65
CA ASP A 98 15.92 -8.30 -2.89
C ASP A 98 14.65 -8.70 -3.67
N ARG A 99 13.78 -7.72 -3.97
CA ARG A 99 12.54 -7.97 -4.73
C ARG A 99 12.58 -7.42 -6.16
N HIS A 100 13.62 -6.70 -6.51
CA HIS A 100 13.80 -6.00 -7.79
C HIS A 100 12.71 -4.99 -8.14
N LYS A 101 11.70 -4.82 -7.28
CA LYS A 101 10.60 -3.90 -7.52
C LYS A 101 9.86 -3.48 -6.26
N THR A 102 9.23 -2.32 -6.32
CA THR A 102 8.21 -1.86 -5.39
C THR A 102 6.87 -1.85 -6.11
N ILE A 103 5.82 -2.38 -5.49
CA ILE A 103 4.49 -2.52 -6.09
C ILE A 103 3.47 -1.75 -5.28
N VAL A 104 2.63 -0.98 -5.98
CA VAL A 104 1.36 -0.44 -5.48
C VAL A 104 0.25 -0.99 -6.38
N GLY A 105 -0.70 -1.71 -5.81
CA GLY A 105 -1.79 -2.35 -6.55
C GLY A 105 -2.77 -1.38 -7.18
N SER A 106 -3.86 -1.91 -7.68
CA SER A 106 -4.93 -1.16 -8.34
C SER A 106 -5.96 -0.62 -7.34
N ASN A 107 -6.67 0.46 -7.75
CA ASN A 107 -7.73 1.09 -6.96
C ASN A 107 -7.26 1.58 -5.57
N CYS A 108 -5.98 1.91 -5.43
CA CYS A 108 -5.40 2.39 -4.19
C CYS A 108 -5.52 3.92 -4.07
N LEU A 109 -5.50 4.39 -2.82
CA LEU A 109 -5.39 5.80 -2.48
C LEU A 109 -4.21 6.02 -1.54
N LEU A 110 -3.15 6.66 -2.04
CA LEU A 110 -2.04 7.15 -1.22
C LEU A 110 -2.25 8.64 -1.02
N MET A 111 -2.58 9.04 0.22
CA MET A 111 -2.84 10.45 0.55
C MET A 111 -1.53 11.25 0.66
N ALA A 112 -1.66 12.57 0.80
CA ALA A 112 -0.52 13.48 0.74
C ALA A 112 0.57 13.13 1.76
N TYR A 113 1.83 13.29 1.31
CA TYR A 113 3.05 13.05 2.11
C TYR A 113 3.28 11.59 2.53
N VAL A 114 2.58 10.62 1.94
CA VAL A 114 2.88 9.20 2.16
C VAL A 114 4.24 8.87 1.54
N HIS A 115 5.05 8.10 2.27
CA HIS A 115 6.28 7.53 1.75
C HIS A 115 6.17 6.01 1.62
N VAL A 116 6.50 5.48 0.46
CA VAL A 116 6.64 4.05 0.18
C VAL A 116 8.10 3.77 -0.14
N ALA A 117 8.82 3.12 0.78
CA ALA A 117 10.20 2.75 0.58
C ALA A 117 10.34 1.58 -0.41
N HIS A 118 11.59 1.20 -0.66
CA HIS A 118 11.99 0.13 -1.58
C HIS A 118 11.39 -1.24 -1.20
N ASP A 119 11.16 -2.09 -2.19
CA ASP A 119 10.75 -3.48 -2.02
C ASP A 119 9.40 -3.68 -1.27
N CYS A 120 8.59 -2.63 -1.16
CA CYS A 120 7.24 -2.73 -0.63
C CYS A 120 6.31 -3.39 -1.66
N ILE A 121 5.40 -4.24 -1.18
CA ILE A 121 4.32 -4.83 -1.97
C ILE A 121 3.00 -4.43 -1.33
N ILE A 122 2.25 -3.58 -2.00
CA ILE A 122 0.95 -3.09 -1.57
C ILE A 122 -0.12 -3.69 -2.50
N GLY A 123 -1.09 -4.38 -1.93
CA GLY A 123 -2.20 -5.00 -2.63
C GLY A 123 -3.18 -4.00 -3.24
N ASN A 124 -4.36 -4.48 -3.61
CA ASN A 124 -5.39 -3.68 -4.26
C ASN A 124 -6.36 -3.05 -3.24
N ASN A 125 -7.03 -1.97 -3.63
CA ASN A 125 -8.04 -1.28 -2.82
C ASN A 125 -7.52 -0.81 -1.45
N VAL A 126 -6.22 -0.54 -1.34
CA VAL A 126 -5.56 -0.08 -0.12
C VAL A 126 -5.68 1.43 0.01
N ILE A 127 -5.96 1.90 1.22
CA ILE A 127 -5.99 3.32 1.56
C ILE A 127 -4.89 3.59 2.59
N ILE A 128 -3.99 4.52 2.26
CA ILE A 128 -2.93 4.98 3.15
C ILE A 128 -3.10 6.48 3.34
N ALA A 129 -3.41 6.88 4.57
CA ALA A 129 -3.71 8.27 4.88
C ALA A 129 -2.42 9.10 5.10
N ASN A 130 -2.63 10.41 5.19
CA ASN A 130 -1.58 11.43 5.17
C ASN A 130 -0.39 11.14 6.08
N SER A 131 0.80 11.44 5.57
CA SER A 131 2.07 11.40 6.33
C SER A 131 2.44 10.02 6.90
N THR A 132 1.84 8.95 6.41
CA THR A 132 2.24 7.59 6.76
C THR A 132 3.58 7.24 6.09
N GLN A 133 4.47 6.63 6.85
CA GLN A 133 5.83 6.31 6.42
C GLN A 133 6.03 4.78 6.43
N LEU A 134 6.08 4.18 5.25
CA LEU A 134 6.35 2.76 5.09
C LEU A 134 7.85 2.53 4.91
N ALA A 135 8.44 1.79 5.84
CA ALA A 135 9.82 1.33 5.70
C ALA A 135 9.96 0.27 4.58
N GLY A 136 11.19 -0.12 4.22
CA GLY A 136 11.41 -1.10 3.17
C GLY A 136 10.86 -2.50 3.48
N HIS A 137 10.60 -3.29 2.43
CA HIS A 137 10.18 -4.70 2.49
C HIS A 137 8.80 -4.95 3.15
N ILE A 138 7.95 -3.92 3.28
CA ILE A 138 6.59 -4.08 3.81
C ILE A 138 5.72 -4.84 2.80
N THR A 139 4.87 -5.71 3.34
CA THR A 139 3.78 -6.32 2.57
C THR A 139 2.44 -5.87 3.16
N ILE A 140 1.58 -5.32 2.32
CA ILE A 140 0.22 -4.88 2.68
C ILE A 140 -0.74 -5.63 1.76
N ASP A 141 -1.64 -6.41 2.33
CA ASP A 141 -2.62 -7.15 1.56
C ASP A 141 -3.79 -6.24 1.12
N ASP A 142 -4.72 -6.82 0.37
CA ASP A 142 -5.86 -6.11 -0.20
C ASP A 142 -6.78 -5.52 0.88
N TRP A 143 -7.40 -4.37 0.56
CA TRP A 143 -8.42 -3.74 1.39
C TRP A 143 -7.94 -3.23 2.76
N VAL A 144 -6.66 -3.12 2.98
CA VAL A 144 -6.10 -2.52 4.20
C VAL A 144 -6.35 -1.02 4.22
N ILE A 145 -6.67 -0.49 5.40
CA ILE A 145 -6.72 0.95 5.66
C ILE A 145 -5.69 1.28 6.72
N ILE A 146 -4.80 2.21 6.41
CA ILE A 146 -3.82 2.76 7.34
C ILE A 146 -4.15 4.24 7.52
N GLU A 147 -4.47 4.65 8.75
CA GLU A 147 -4.73 6.06 9.05
C GLU A 147 -3.44 6.91 9.09
N GLY A 148 -3.60 8.21 9.25
CA GLY A 148 -2.51 9.17 9.12
C GLY A 148 -1.41 9.03 10.18
N MET A 149 -0.19 9.49 9.82
CA MET A 149 0.99 9.52 10.68
C MET A 149 1.40 8.16 11.27
N VAL A 150 1.15 7.07 10.55
CA VAL A 150 1.61 5.74 10.93
C VAL A 150 3.04 5.52 10.45
N GLY A 151 3.88 4.95 11.30
CA GLY A 151 5.23 4.50 10.95
C GLY A 151 5.32 2.98 11.00
N THR A 152 5.95 2.34 9.99
CA THR A 152 6.15 0.89 9.97
C THR A 152 7.62 0.52 10.12
N GLN A 153 7.89 -0.60 10.78
CA GLN A 153 9.21 -1.22 10.77
C GLN A 153 9.37 -2.08 9.50
N GLN A 154 10.59 -2.24 9.00
CA GLN A 154 10.88 -3.12 7.86
C GLN A 154 10.36 -4.55 8.08
N PHE A 155 10.02 -5.22 6.96
CA PHE A 155 9.57 -6.62 6.92
C PHE A 155 8.22 -6.91 7.59
N VAL A 156 7.49 -5.90 8.01
CA VAL A 156 6.14 -6.09 8.55
C VAL A 156 5.16 -6.50 7.45
N HIS A 157 4.26 -7.42 7.78
CA HIS A 157 3.12 -7.80 6.96
C HIS A 157 1.82 -7.32 7.62
N ILE A 158 1.00 -6.61 6.85
CA ILE A 158 -0.31 -6.11 7.28
C ILE A 158 -1.38 -6.86 6.49
N GLY A 159 -2.11 -7.75 7.17
CA GLY A 159 -3.07 -8.67 6.58
C GLY A 159 -4.33 -8.00 6.06
N ALA A 160 -4.99 -8.65 5.11
CA ALA A 160 -6.13 -8.13 4.36
C ALA A 160 -7.26 -7.62 5.26
N HIS A 161 -7.98 -6.61 4.77
CA HIS A 161 -9.12 -6.01 5.45
C HIS A 161 -8.82 -5.40 6.83
N SER A 162 -7.57 -5.36 7.27
CA SER A 162 -7.21 -4.76 8.55
C SER A 162 -7.28 -3.24 8.52
N PHE A 163 -7.31 -2.66 9.71
CA PHE A 163 -7.33 -1.22 9.94
C PHE A 163 -6.28 -0.87 10.98
N VAL A 164 -5.36 0.02 10.64
CA VAL A 164 -4.32 0.53 11.54
C VAL A 164 -4.66 1.96 11.92
N ALA A 165 -4.84 2.21 13.21
CA ALA A 165 -5.20 3.54 13.73
C ALA A 165 -4.07 4.56 13.58
N GLY A 166 -4.45 5.82 13.43
CA GLY A 166 -3.54 6.95 13.25
C GLY A 166 -2.51 7.10 14.37
N GLY A 167 -1.32 7.59 14.01
CA GLY A 167 -0.21 7.78 14.94
C GLY A 167 0.43 6.50 15.48
N SER A 168 0.06 5.33 14.95
CA SER A 168 0.59 4.04 15.42
C SER A 168 2.00 3.75 14.91
N LEU A 169 2.80 3.04 15.72
CA LEU A 169 4.08 2.45 15.32
C LEU A 169 3.92 0.93 15.11
N VAL A 170 3.93 0.51 13.86
CA VAL A 170 3.74 -0.90 13.47
C VAL A 170 5.08 -1.62 13.46
N ARG A 171 5.39 -2.31 14.55
CA ARG A 171 6.67 -3.03 14.75
C ARG A 171 6.54 -4.55 14.61
N LYS A 172 5.32 -5.06 14.40
CA LYS A 172 5.00 -6.49 14.25
C LYS A 172 3.91 -6.65 13.19
N ASN A 173 3.78 -7.86 12.67
CA ASN A 173 2.72 -8.17 11.71
C ASN A 173 1.33 -7.88 12.30
N VAL A 174 0.44 -7.41 11.46
CA VAL A 174 -0.96 -7.15 11.78
C VAL A 174 -1.79 -8.24 11.10
N PRO A 175 -2.52 -9.06 11.85
CA PRO A 175 -3.36 -10.10 11.26
C PRO A 175 -4.49 -9.52 10.38
N PRO A 176 -5.08 -10.31 9.47
CA PRO A 176 -6.18 -9.85 8.64
C PRO A 176 -7.43 -9.50 9.48
N PHE A 177 -8.32 -8.69 8.94
CA PHE A 177 -9.63 -8.31 9.50
C PHE A 177 -9.62 -7.51 10.79
N VAL A 178 -8.49 -7.27 11.43
CA VAL A 178 -8.43 -6.64 12.76
C VAL A 178 -8.34 -5.12 12.69
N LYS A 179 -8.75 -4.49 13.79
CA LYS A 179 -8.30 -3.15 14.14
C LYS A 179 -7.09 -3.24 15.05
N ALA A 180 -6.02 -2.55 14.66
CA ALA A 180 -4.80 -2.42 15.45
C ALA A 180 -4.65 -0.95 15.89
N ALA A 181 -4.51 -0.71 17.18
CA ALA A 181 -4.39 0.63 17.77
C ALA A 181 -3.59 0.58 19.07
N ARG A 182 -3.36 1.75 19.68
CA ARG A 182 -2.64 1.96 20.95
C ARG A 182 -1.10 1.95 20.79
N GLU A 183 -0.41 2.29 21.84
CA GLU A 183 1.05 2.14 21.98
C GLU A 183 1.35 1.37 23.28
N PRO A 184 1.99 0.21 23.20
CA PRO A 184 2.36 -0.51 21.97
C PRO A 184 1.14 -0.97 21.15
N LEU A 185 1.32 -1.09 19.81
CA LEU A 185 0.26 -1.52 18.90
C LEU A 185 -0.35 -2.86 19.32
N SER A 186 -1.65 -2.90 19.46
CA SER A 186 -2.40 -4.04 20.01
C SER A 186 -3.69 -4.29 19.22
N TYR A 187 -4.16 -5.52 19.27
CA TYR A 187 -5.50 -5.88 18.81
C TYR A 187 -6.57 -5.16 19.65
N VAL A 188 -7.49 -4.46 19.00
CA VAL A 188 -8.60 -3.74 19.67
C VAL A 188 -9.98 -4.14 19.13
N GLY A 189 -10.04 -5.26 18.44
CA GLY A 189 -11.26 -5.83 17.87
C GLY A 189 -11.17 -6.07 16.37
N VAL A 190 -12.22 -6.60 15.80
CA VAL A 190 -12.37 -6.83 14.36
C VAL A 190 -12.81 -5.54 13.65
N ASN A 191 -12.40 -5.34 12.41
CA ASN A 191 -12.77 -4.21 11.57
C ASN A 191 -14.20 -4.35 11.01
N THR A 192 -15.20 -4.52 11.88
CA THR A 192 -16.59 -4.81 11.53
C THR A 192 -17.21 -3.77 10.60
N VAL A 193 -16.88 -2.49 10.81
CA VAL A 193 -17.40 -1.40 9.96
C VAL A 193 -16.85 -1.52 8.54
N GLY A 194 -15.55 -1.77 8.39
CA GLY A 194 -14.92 -1.96 7.09
C GLY A 194 -15.47 -3.20 6.37
N LEU A 195 -15.66 -4.29 7.08
CA LEU A 195 -16.18 -5.54 6.53
C LEU A 195 -17.63 -5.37 6.04
N ARG A 196 -18.53 -4.75 6.84
CA ARG A 196 -19.92 -4.46 6.41
C ARG A 196 -19.96 -3.61 5.14
N ARG A 197 -19.12 -2.57 5.05
CA ARG A 197 -19.01 -1.72 3.84
C ARG A 197 -18.57 -2.48 2.60
N ARG A 198 -17.91 -3.63 2.77
CA ARG A 198 -17.42 -4.51 1.70
C ARG A 198 -18.37 -5.69 1.43
N GLY A 199 -19.55 -5.71 2.07
CA GLY A 199 -20.59 -6.70 1.82
C GLY A 199 -20.50 -7.99 2.64
N TYR A 200 -19.61 -8.05 3.66
CA TYR A 200 -19.60 -9.18 4.60
C TYR A 200 -20.91 -9.21 5.39
N SER A 201 -21.53 -10.39 5.45
CA SER A 201 -22.71 -10.62 6.27
C SER A 201 -22.40 -10.58 7.76
N ASP A 202 -23.41 -10.33 8.59
CA ASP A 202 -23.21 -10.35 10.05
C ASP A 202 -22.72 -11.73 10.53
N GLN A 203 -23.15 -12.84 9.89
CA GLN A 203 -22.67 -14.16 10.22
C GLN A 203 -21.17 -14.33 9.93
N GLN A 204 -20.68 -13.86 8.77
CA GLN A 204 -19.26 -13.91 8.44
C GLN A 204 -18.43 -13.07 9.42
N ILE A 205 -18.92 -11.89 9.79
CA ILE A 205 -18.27 -11.03 10.78
C ILE A 205 -18.22 -11.72 12.14
N MET A 206 -19.31 -12.37 12.58
CA MET A 206 -19.34 -13.15 13.83
C MET A 206 -18.31 -14.29 13.80
N ASN A 207 -18.20 -15.02 12.70
CA ASN A 207 -17.21 -16.10 12.56
C ASN A 207 -15.78 -15.58 12.78
N ILE A 208 -15.47 -14.41 12.18
CA ILE A 208 -14.17 -13.75 12.37
C ILE A 208 -13.97 -13.30 13.82
N GLU A 209 -15.00 -12.69 14.44
CA GLU A 209 -14.94 -12.26 15.85
C GLU A 209 -14.72 -13.44 16.79
N ASP A 210 -15.40 -14.56 16.55
CA ASP A 210 -15.24 -15.79 17.35
C ASP A 210 -13.81 -16.34 17.25
N ALA A 211 -13.24 -16.38 16.05
CA ALA A 211 -11.85 -16.80 15.87
C ALA A 211 -10.87 -15.89 16.66
N TYR A 212 -11.01 -14.58 16.57
CA TYR A 212 -10.15 -13.66 17.29
C TYR A 212 -10.41 -13.63 18.79
N ARG A 213 -11.62 -13.92 19.26
CA ARG A 213 -11.92 -14.10 20.69
C ARG A 213 -11.18 -15.31 21.26
N VAL A 214 -11.16 -16.44 20.54
CA VAL A 214 -10.39 -17.62 20.94
C VAL A 214 -8.91 -17.29 20.97
N ILE A 215 -8.37 -16.61 19.95
CA ILE A 215 -6.94 -16.34 19.81
C ILE A 215 -6.42 -15.32 20.85
N TYR A 216 -7.14 -14.22 21.07
CA TYR A 216 -6.61 -13.08 21.85
C TYR A 216 -7.26 -12.88 23.21
N VAL A 217 -8.40 -13.51 23.50
CA VAL A 217 -9.15 -13.29 24.74
C VAL A 217 -9.18 -14.52 25.64
N GLN A 218 -9.38 -15.70 25.06
CA GLN A 218 -9.58 -16.93 25.82
C GLN A 218 -8.29 -17.69 26.11
N ASN A 219 -7.24 -17.43 25.39
CA ASN A 219 -5.97 -18.14 25.53
C ASN A 219 -4.80 -17.18 25.75
N SER A 220 -3.87 -17.59 26.61
CA SER A 220 -2.64 -16.85 26.89
C SER A 220 -1.49 -17.15 25.91
N ASN A 221 -1.60 -18.23 25.12
CA ASN A 221 -0.58 -18.67 24.17
C ASN A 221 -1.21 -18.76 22.77
N ILE A 222 -0.72 -17.95 21.84
CA ILE A 222 -1.25 -17.84 20.47
C ILE A 222 -1.15 -19.18 19.72
N SER A 223 -0.05 -19.91 19.83
CA SER A 223 0.12 -21.19 19.12
C SER A 223 -0.88 -22.25 19.60
N THR A 224 -1.22 -22.26 20.88
CA THR A 224 -2.27 -23.12 21.43
C THR A 224 -3.64 -22.63 20.99
N ALA A 225 -3.87 -21.32 21.03
CA ALA A 225 -5.13 -20.71 20.64
C ALA A 225 -5.51 -21.00 19.19
N ILE A 226 -4.55 -20.95 18.26
CA ILE A 226 -4.76 -21.30 16.85
C ILE A 226 -5.25 -22.75 16.73
N LYS A 227 -4.60 -23.70 17.41
CA LYS A 227 -5.02 -25.11 17.41
C LYS A 227 -6.44 -25.29 17.98
N VAL A 228 -6.78 -24.58 19.04
CA VAL A 228 -8.14 -24.60 19.62
C VAL A 228 -9.14 -24.05 18.63
N ALA A 229 -8.85 -22.91 17.99
CA ALA A 229 -9.71 -22.33 16.96
C ALA A 229 -9.89 -23.26 15.76
N GLU A 230 -8.84 -23.98 15.33
CA GLU A 230 -8.91 -24.97 14.26
C GLU A 230 -9.85 -26.13 14.59
N LEU A 231 -9.85 -26.58 15.84
CA LEU A 231 -10.63 -27.76 16.29
C LEU A 231 -12.08 -27.41 16.66
N GLU A 232 -12.31 -26.27 17.30
CA GLU A 232 -13.60 -25.96 17.94
C GLU A 232 -14.51 -25.08 17.07
N LEU A 233 -13.95 -24.28 16.17
CA LEU A 233 -14.75 -23.38 15.33
C LEU A 233 -15.15 -24.04 14.01
N PRO A 234 -16.33 -23.72 13.47
CA PRO A 234 -16.75 -24.16 12.15
C PRO A 234 -15.70 -23.86 11.07
N GLN A 235 -15.58 -24.74 10.11
CA GLN A 235 -14.74 -24.48 8.93
C GLN A 235 -15.50 -23.53 8.01
N THR A 236 -14.99 -22.31 7.87
CA THR A 236 -15.55 -21.26 7.02
C THR A 236 -14.42 -20.64 6.16
N ASP A 237 -14.79 -19.99 5.07
CA ASP A 237 -13.80 -19.35 4.19
C ASP A 237 -12.99 -18.28 4.95
N GLU A 238 -13.60 -17.59 5.90
CA GLU A 238 -12.96 -16.55 6.71
C GLU A 238 -11.93 -17.11 7.72
N LYS A 239 -12.03 -18.40 8.04
CA LYS A 239 -11.11 -19.06 8.97
C LYS A 239 -9.81 -19.51 8.32
N GLN A 240 -9.82 -19.73 7.00
CA GLN A 240 -8.63 -20.11 6.22
C GLN A 240 -7.66 -18.96 6.03
#